data_1c435d7225dadb5cab77092d067ac7ba
#
_entry.id   1c435d7225dadb5cab77092d067ac7ba
#
_cell.length_a   1.000
_cell.length_b   1.000
_cell.length_c   1.000
_cell.angle_alpha   90.00
_cell.angle_beta   90.00
_cell.angle_gamma   90.00
#
_symmetry.space_group_name_H-M   'P 1'
#
loop_
_entity.id
_entity.type
_entity.pdbx_description
1 polymer ?
#
loop_
_entity_poly.entity_id
_entity_poly.type
_entity_poly.pdbx_seq_one_letter_code
_entity_poly.pdbx_strand_id
1 'polypeptide(L)'
;MRSLRNLMILGILLVDSLYAFPDRDARGERIDNFVSLQSKISLSLTKRSYQAGERVPLTFTVTNTGKEVVRVFPSFDYRYSFQIIVKDENDRILTPIEDPEFPDPILKRRTTIVNLVGDENKEISLHRNESFSKTIYLDEHYSFLPDQKFYVTGYFYPNYTEDKSAFLRSQNTVGFLFQNSKGERKETVSRQITENGGLSPEETIFLFLGAEMKKHWEYHFKWIDFSEYILAYDRYSSAYTEAGLGERETIIEDFKEYLTETPSGVLKYFKVMNVDYPSKRDARVQVYVERTMGRFKTRYEYIYTLRQEEGSRVGFWQIKNLLVKVKK
;
A
#
# COMPACT_ATOMS: atom_id res chain seq x y z
N MET A 1 -22.14 -81.03 12.92
CA MET A 1 -23.06 -80.10 13.53
C MET A 1 -22.28 -78.84 13.91
N ARG A 2 -22.79 -77.71 13.61
CA ARG A 2 -22.31 -76.32 13.81
C ARG A 2 -21.44 -75.73 12.69
N SER A 3 -22.15 -75.04 11.84
CA SER A 3 -21.71 -74.12 10.80
C SER A 3 -21.02 -72.89 11.42
N LEU A 4 -19.82 -72.58 10.96
CA LEU A 4 -19.20 -71.26 11.16
C LEU A 4 -19.28 -70.49 9.86
N ARG A 5 -20.12 -69.44 9.87
CA ARG A 5 -20.18 -68.46 8.79
C ARG A 5 -19.02 -67.46 8.94
N ASN A 6 -18.15 -67.49 7.98
CA ASN A 6 -17.12 -66.42 7.81
C ASN A 6 -17.80 -65.16 7.32
N LEU A 7 -17.74 -64.13 8.13
CA LEU A 7 -18.15 -62.76 7.79
C LEU A 7 -16.92 -62.03 7.22
N MET A 8 -16.90 -61.90 5.90
CA MET A 8 -15.90 -61.09 5.19
C MET A 8 -16.25 -59.61 5.37
N ILE A 9 -15.49 -58.89 6.19
CA ILE A 9 -15.61 -57.42 6.30
C ILE A 9 -14.78 -56.80 5.19
N LEU A 10 -15.48 -56.27 4.20
CA LEU A 10 -14.91 -55.51 3.13
C LEU A 10 -14.59 -54.09 3.65
N GLY A 11 -13.34 -53.83 3.98
CA GLY A 11 -12.88 -52.49 4.36
C GLY A 11 -12.83 -51.57 3.15
N ILE A 12 -13.79 -50.67 3.04
CA ILE A 12 -13.74 -49.58 2.09
C ILE A 12 -12.75 -48.57 2.64
N LEU A 13 -11.56 -48.49 2.05
CA LEU A 13 -10.62 -47.38 2.25
C LEU A 13 -11.19 -46.19 1.53
N LEU A 14 -11.86 -45.32 2.30
CA LEU A 14 -12.14 -43.95 1.91
C LEU A 14 -10.79 -43.21 1.87
N VAL A 15 -10.27 -43.04 0.68
CA VAL A 15 -9.20 -42.05 0.43
C VAL A 15 -9.84 -40.69 0.49
N ASP A 16 -9.83 -40.08 1.67
CA ASP A 16 -10.07 -38.66 1.82
C ASP A 16 -8.94 -37.91 1.10
N SER A 17 -9.22 -37.51 -0.15
CA SER A 17 -8.41 -36.52 -0.84
C SER A 17 -8.69 -35.19 -0.11
N LEU A 18 -7.81 -34.90 0.84
CA LEU A 18 -7.67 -33.58 1.44
C LEU A 18 -7.29 -32.59 0.33
N TYR A 19 -8.30 -32.05 -0.34
CA TYR A 19 -8.16 -30.77 -0.98
C TYR A 19 -7.91 -29.77 0.15
N ALA A 20 -6.66 -29.40 0.34
CA ALA A 20 -6.30 -28.27 1.17
C ALA A 20 -6.94 -27.03 0.55
N PHE A 21 -8.08 -26.62 1.09
CA PHE A 21 -8.60 -25.29 0.82
C PHE A 21 -7.57 -24.29 1.32
N PRO A 22 -7.26 -23.24 0.55
CA PRO A 22 -6.37 -22.20 1.01
C PRO A 22 -6.89 -21.65 2.34
N ASP A 23 -6.00 -21.63 3.31
CA ASP A 23 -6.26 -21.19 4.66
C ASP A 23 -6.81 -19.76 4.60
N ARG A 24 -8.07 -19.59 5.00
CA ARG A 24 -8.64 -18.27 5.24
C ARG A 24 -8.23 -17.88 6.65
N ASP A 25 -7.60 -16.73 6.81
CA ASP A 25 -7.41 -16.20 8.14
C ASP A 25 -8.76 -15.98 8.84
N ALA A 26 -8.73 -15.78 10.16
CA ALA A 26 -9.93 -15.64 10.97
C ALA A 26 -10.82 -14.43 10.56
N ARG A 27 -10.39 -13.60 9.59
CA ARG A 27 -11.10 -12.43 9.04
C ARG A 27 -11.63 -12.67 7.63
N GLY A 28 -11.46 -13.86 7.05
CA GLY A 28 -11.93 -14.20 5.72
C GLY A 28 -11.12 -13.59 4.57
N GLU A 29 -10.00 -12.94 4.85
CA GLU A 29 -9.08 -12.46 3.83
C GLU A 29 -8.39 -13.63 3.15
N ARG A 30 -8.53 -13.74 1.85
CA ARG A 30 -7.67 -14.58 1.02
C ARG A 30 -6.29 -13.93 1.04
N ILE A 31 -5.44 -14.39 1.93
CA ILE A 31 -4.03 -14.05 1.85
C ILE A 31 -3.49 -14.85 0.67
N ASP A 32 -3.31 -14.21 -0.46
CA ASP A 32 -2.49 -14.77 -1.54
C ASP A 32 -1.02 -14.72 -1.11
N ASN A 33 -0.75 -15.42 0.01
CA ASN A 33 0.57 -15.57 0.61
C ASN A 33 1.54 -16.23 -0.37
N PHE A 34 1.01 -16.87 -1.42
CA PHE A 34 1.79 -17.61 -2.38
C PHE A 34 2.76 -16.71 -3.15
N VAL A 35 2.27 -15.58 -3.67
CA VAL A 35 3.14 -14.61 -4.39
C VAL A 35 4.08 -13.92 -3.41
N SER A 36 3.60 -13.55 -2.21
CA SER A 36 4.39 -12.81 -1.23
C SER A 36 5.52 -13.63 -0.62
N LEU A 37 5.30 -14.93 -0.37
CA LEU A 37 6.30 -15.82 0.22
C LEU A 37 7.37 -16.28 -0.76
N GLN A 38 7.06 -16.31 -2.06
CA GLN A 38 7.94 -16.85 -3.09
C GLN A 38 8.62 -15.80 -3.97
N SER A 39 8.28 -14.53 -3.78
CA SER A 39 8.81 -13.44 -4.61
C SER A 39 9.60 -12.42 -3.81
N LYS A 40 10.64 -11.89 -4.44
CA LYS A 40 11.45 -10.78 -3.94
C LYS A 40 11.36 -9.59 -4.87
N ILE A 41 11.27 -8.41 -4.27
CA ILE A 41 11.37 -7.15 -4.99
C ILE A 41 12.70 -6.51 -4.68
N SER A 42 13.42 -6.10 -5.71
CA SER A 42 14.62 -5.29 -5.57
C SER A 42 14.55 -4.06 -6.45
N LEU A 43 15.13 -2.98 -5.96
CA LEU A 43 15.29 -1.73 -6.67
C LEU A 43 16.76 -1.52 -7.04
N SER A 44 17.00 -0.96 -8.21
CA SER A 44 18.35 -0.51 -8.61
C SER A 44 18.28 0.80 -9.38
N LEU A 45 19.32 1.61 -9.19
CA LEU A 45 19.57 2.82 -9.94
C LEU A 45 20.83 2.63 -10.77
N THR A 46 20.88 3.22 -11.96
CA THR A 46 22.07 3.13 -12.82
C THR A 46 23.26 3.91 -12.26
N LYS A 47 23.00 4.95 -11.47
CA LYS A 47 23.99 5.81 -10.84
C LYS A 47 23.59 6.14 -9.40
N ARG A 48 24.56 6.59 -8.62
CA ARG A 48 24.31 7.13 -7.25
C ARG A 48 24.19 8.65 -7.22
N SER A 49 24.48 9.32 -8.33
CA SER A 49 24.33 10.76 -8.46
C SER A 49 23.84 11.12 -9.85
N TYR A 50 22.89 12.05 -9.91
CA TYR A 50 22.26 12.58 -11.11
C TYR A 50 22.35 14.10 -11.08
N GLN A 51 22.43 14.72 -12.26
CA GLN A 51 22.45 16.17 -12.39
C GLN A 51 21.06 16.72 -12.72
N ALA A 52 20.84 17.99 -12.42
CA ALA A 52 19.60 18.65 -12.80
C ALA A 52 19.35 18.56 -14.33
N GLY A 53 18.18 18.07 -14.73
CA GLY A 53 17.83 17.78 -16.11
C GLY A 53 18.22 16.38 -16.61
N GLU A 54 18.91 15.58 -15.81
CA GLU A 54 19.23 14.19 -16.13
C GLU A 54 18.08 13.26 -15.74
N ARG A 55 17.82 12.26 -16.58
CA ARG A 55 16.83 11.21 -16.30
C ARG A 55 17.30 10.34 -15.13
N VAL A 56 16.36 10.01 -14.24
CA VAL A 56 16.61 9.19 -13.05
C VAL A 56 15.90 7.82 -13.21
N PRO A 57 16.52 6.85 -13.92
CA PRO A 57 15.92 5.55 -14.17
C PRO A 57 16.02 4.66 -12.92
N LEU A 58 14.87 4.29 -12.37
CA LEU A 58 14.71 3.28 -11.32
C LEU A 58 14.30 1.96 -11.96
N THR A 59 15.07 0.92 -11.78
CA THR A 59 14.67 -0.44 -12.20
C THR A 59 14.09 -1.19 -11.04
N PHE A 60 12.85 -1.62 -11.23
CA PHE A 60 12.10 -2.52 -10.38
C PHE A 60 12.28 -3.94 -10.86
N THR A 61 12.72 -4.87 -10.01
CA THR A 61 12.90 -6.27 -10.36
C THR A 61 12.10 -7.14 -9.42
N VAL A 62 11.22 -7.96 -9.97
CA VAL A 62 10.44 -8.99 -9.28
C VAL A 62 11.07 -10.33 -9.61
N THR A 63 11.52 -11.08 -8.62
CA THR A 63 12.19 -12.38 -8.79
C THR A 63 11.41 -13.47 -8.06
N ASN A 64 11.10 -14.57 -8.73
CA ASN A 64 10.58 -15.76 -8.08
C ASN A 64 11.74 -16.53 -7.40
N THR A 65 11.74 -16.59 -6.09
CA THR A 65 12.72 -17.34 -5.29
C THR A 65 12.20 -18.69 -4.80
N GLY A 66 10.92 -18.96 -5.07
CA GLY A 66 10.26 -20.22 -4.71
C GLY A 66 10.50 -21.35 -5.70
N LYS A 67 9.83 -22.47 -5.46
CA LYS A 67 9.87 -23.65 -6.32
C LYS A 67 8.75 -23.64 -7.36
N GLU A 68 7.62 -23.07 -7.01
CA GLU A 68 6.41 -23.03 -7.83
C GLU A 68 6.45 -21.83 -8.81
N VAL A 69 5.69 -21.92 -9.89
CA VAL A 69 5.54 -20.82 -10.85
C VAL A 69 4.72 -19.71 -10.21
N VAL A 70 5.28 -18.53 -10.19
CA VAL A 70 4.58 -17.31 -9.71
C VAL A 70 3.97 -16.60 -10.91
N ARG A 71 2.66 -16.38 -10.86
CA ARG A 71 1.93 -15.62 -11.88
C ARG A 71 1.62 -14.23 -11.37
N VAL A 72 1.94 -13.23 -12.14
CA VAL A 72 1.67 -11.82 -11.83
C VAL A 72 0.92 -11.18 -13.00
N PHE A 73 -0.01 -10.30 -12.67
CA PHE A 73 -0.90 -9.64 -13.62
C PHE A 73 -0.74 -8.12 -13.48
N PRO A 74 0.39 -7.55 -13.91
CA PRO A 74 0.60 -6.13 -13.81
C PRO A 74 -0.40 -5.38 -14.69
N SER A 75 -0.91 -4.27 -14.17
CA SER A 75 -1.77 -3.38 -14.94
C SER A 75 -1.02 -2.81 -16.15
N PHE A 76 -1.74 -2.57 -17.25
CA PHE A 76 -1.20 -1.87 -18.40
C PHE A 76 -0.62 -0.51 -18.01
N ASP A 77 -1.34 0.25 -17.21
CA ASP A 77 -0.77 1.43 -16.54
C ASP A 77 0.05 0.97 -15.33
N TYR A 78 1.36 0.91 -15.51
CA TYR A 78 2.31 0.44 -14.51
C TYR A 78 2.22 1.19 -13.17
N ARG A 79 1.70 2.43 -13.14
CA ARG A 79 1.52 3.23 -11.93
C ARG A 79 0.59 2.59 -10.91
N TYR A 80 -0.30 1.70 -11.38
CA TYR A 80 -1.17 0.94 -10.49
C TYR A 80 -0.46 -0.26 -9.86
N SER A 81 0.40 -0.94 -10.62
CA SER A 81 1.12 -2.12 -10.14
C SER A 81 2.42 -1.79 -9.42
N PHE A 82 3.03 -0.63 -9.71
CA PHE A 82 4.31 -0.22 -9.12
C PHE A 82 4.13 1.13 -8.43
N GLN A 83 4.07 1.11 -7.12
CA GLN A 83 4.05 2.34 -6.32
C GLN A 83 5.45 2.64 -5.81
N ILE A 84 5.81 3.91 -5.84
CA ILE A 84 7.12 4.40 -5.44
C ILE A 84 6.91 5.46 -4.36
N ILE A 85 7.67 5.35 -3.27
CA ILE A 85 7.76 6.37 -2.24
C ILE A 85 9.18 6.92 -2.27
N VAL A 86 9.29 8.21 -2.47
CA VAL A 86 10.56 8.93 -2.42
C VAL A 86 10.60 9.79 -1.17
N LYS A 87 11.69 9.71 -0.43
CA LYS A 87 11.95 10.53 0.77
C LYS A 87 13.21 11.38 0.55
N ASP A 88 13.22 12.56 1.15
CA ASP A 88 14.42 13.39 1.25
C ASP A 88 15.35 12.92 2.39
N GLU A 89 16.45 13.61 2.60
CA GLU A 89 17.44 13.34 3.67
C GLU A 89 16.88 13.56 5.09
N ASN A 90 15.70 14.21 5.23
CA ASN A 90 15.02 14.46 6.49
C ASN A 90 13.81 13.50 6.67
N ASP A 91 13.79 12.39 5.93
CA ASP A 91 12.69 11.41 5.92
C ASP A 91 11.32 11.98 5.48
N ARG A 92 11.27 13.16 4.84
CA ARG A 92 10.03 13.74 4.33
C ARG A 92 9.68 13.10 2.99
N ILE A 93 8.44 12.62 2.88
CA ILE A 93 7.95 12.03 1.64
C ILE A 93 7.73 13.15 0.60
N LEU A 94 8.29 12.96 -0.59
CA LEU A 94 8.03 13.82 -1.74
C LEU A 94 6.64 13.53 -2.29
N THR A 95 5.90 14.61 -2.57
CA THR A 95 4.63 14.49 -3.27
C THR A 95 4.89 14.27 -4.76
N PRO A 96 4.24 13.26 -5.38
CA PRO A 96 4.32 13.09 -6.82
C PRO A 96 3.80 14.34 -7.56
N ILE A 97 4.39 14.63 -8.70
CA ILE A 97 3.89 15.65 -9.62
C ILE A 97 2.51 15.19 -10.11
N GLU A 98 1.50 16.05 -10.00
CA GLU A 98 0.20 15.80 -10.61
C GLU A 98 0.39 15.77 -12.15
N ASP A 99 0.06 14.65 -12.76
CA ASP A 99 0.06 14.54 -14.22
C ASP A 99 -1.15 15.31 -14.77
N PRO A 100 -0.97 16.44 -15.47
CA PRO A 100 -2.08 17.24 -15.98
C PRO A 100 -2.90 16.50 -17.04
N GLU A 101 -2.34 15.48 -17.71
CA GLU A 101 -3.08 14.63 -18.65
C GLU A 101 -3.98 13.60 -17.93
N PHE A 102 -3.79 13.42 -16.59
CA PHE A 102 -4.51 12.46 -15.78
C PHE A 102 -5.11 13.08 -14.52
N PRO A 103 -5.89 14.16 -14.62
CA PRO A 103 -6.41 14.85 -13.45
C PRO A 103 -7.40 14.01 -12.63
N ASP A 104 -8.01 12.99 -13.22
CA ASP A 104 -8.94 12.10 -12.50
C ASP A 104 -9.08 10.75 -13.22
N PRO A 105 -8.70 9.61 -12.59
CA PRO A 105 -8.92 8.27 -13.13
C PRO A 105 -10.40 7.98 -13.46
N ILE A 106 -11.33 8.68 -12.79
CA ILE A 106 -12.78 8.51 -13.01
C ILE A 106 -13.24 9.20 -14.28
N LEU A 107 -12.72 10.38 -14.60
CA LEU A 107 -13.04 11.07 -15.86
C LEU A 107 -12.52 10.28 -17.07
N LYS A 108 -11.36 9.63 -16.94
CA LYS A 108 -10.85 8.74 -17.99
C LYS A 108 -11.69 7.48 -18.19
N ARG A 109 -12.28 6.92 -17.12
CA ARG A 109 -13.22 5.78 -17.27
C ARG A 109 -14.42 6.12 -18.15
N ARG A 110 -14.89 7.36 -18.14
CA ARG A 110 -16.02 7.78 -19.00
C ARG A 110 -15.65 7.98 -20.47
N THR A 111 -14.42 8.41 -20.76
CA THR A 111 -13.93 8.59 -22.14
C THR A 111 -13.30 7.33 -22.73
N THR A 112 -12.77 6.42 -21.90
CA THR A 112 -12.06 5.21 -22.33
C THR A 112 -12.95 3.96 -22.39
N ILE A 113 -14.23 4.04 -21.99
CA ILE A 113 -15.18 2.91 -22.11
C ILE A 113 -15.32 2.44 -23.57
N VAL A 114 -15.00 3.26 -24.54
CA VAL A 114 -15.06 2.90 -25.97
C VAL A 114 -13.84 2.06 -26.41
N ASN A 115 -12.72 2.08 -25.66
CA ASN A 115 -11.48 1.38 -26.06
C ASN A 115 -11.04 0.24 -25.11
N LEU A 116 -11.86 -0.11 -24.11
CA LEU A 116 -11.55 -1.15 -23.11
C LEU A 116 -11.89 -2.59 -23.57
N VAL A 117 -12.26 -2.77 -24.84
CA VAL A 117 -12.28 -4.09 -25.43
C VAL A 117 -10.85 -4.41 -25.88
N GLY A 118 -10.04 -4.94 -24.95
CA GLY A 118 -8.67 -5.34 -25.24
C GLY A 118 -7.64 -5.11 -24.12
N ASP A 119 -8.04 -4.59 -22.95
CA ASP A 119 -7.13 -4.46 -21.81
C ASP A 119 -7.00 -5.81 -21.07
N GLU A 120 -6.53 -6.80 -21.82
CA GLU A 120 -6.16 -8.09 -21.25
C GLU A 120 -4.94 -7.83 -20.35
N ASN A 121 -5.13 -8.01 -19.05
CA ASN A 121 -4.05 -8.05 -18.09
C ASN A 121 -3.03 -9.08 -18.57
N LYS A 122 -1.86 -8.61 -18.97
CA LYS A 122 -0.82 -9.50 -19.45
C LYS A 122 -0.30 -10.35 -18.29
N GLU A 123 -0.65 -11.63 -18.30
CA GLU A 123 -0.07 -12.59 -17.37
C GLU A 123 1.44 -12.71 -17.63
N ILE A 124 2.23 -12.59 -16.56
CA ILE A 124 3.65 -12.89 -16.55
C ILE A 124 3.86 -14.07 -15.61
N SER A 125 4.30 -15.19 -16.17
CA SER A 125 4.63 -16.40 -15.42
C SER A 125 6.14 -16.44 -15.19
N LEU A 126 6.54 -16.43 -13.91
CA LEU A 126 7.95 -16.52 -13.49
C LEU A 126 8.24 -17.91 -12.94
N HIS A 127 9.10 -18.65 -13.61
CA HIS A 127 9.67 -19.89 -13.09
C HIS A 127 10.70 -19.61 -12.00
N ARG A 128 11.17 -20.64 -11.35
CA ARG A 128 12.17 -20.52 -10.28
C ARG A 128 13.40 -19.75 -10.77
N ASN A 129 13.80 -18.73 -10.00
CA ASN A 129 14.90 -17.80 -10.28
C ASN A 129 14.71 -16.90 -11.52
N GLU A 130 13.54 -16.94 -12.15
CA GLU A 130 13.22 -15.98 -13.19
C GLU A 130 12.82 -14.62 -12.60
N SER A 131 13.09 -13.59 -13.37
CA SER A 131 12.82 -12.20 -12.96
C SER A 131 12.12 -11.43 -14.06
N PHE A 132 11.22 -10.55 -13.63
CA PHE A 132 10.63 -9.51 -14.45
C PHE A 132 11.11 -8.16 -13.98
N SER A 133 11.54 -7.29 -14.91
CA SER A 133 12.01 -5.95 -14.56
C SER A 133 11.24 -4.88 -15.32
N LYS A 134 10.97 -3.76 -14.63
CA LYS A 134 10.36 -2.55 -15.18
C LYS A 134 11.21 -1.35 -14.81
N THR A 135 11.57 -0.53 -15.80
CA THR A 135 12.23 0.75 -15.56
C THR A 135 11.18 1.86 -15.48
N ILE A 136 11.28 2.69 -14.46
CA ILE A 136 10.44 3.85 -14.19
C ILE A 136 11.34 5.06 -14.05
N TYR A 137 11.00 6.15 -14.72
CA TYR A 137 11.77 7.38 -14.64
C TYR A 137 11.23 8.27 -13.53
N LEU A 138 11.99 8.42 -12.44
CA LEU A 138 11.55 9.15 -11.25
C LEU A 138 11.32 10.64 -11.51
N ASP A 139 12.11 11.23 -12.42
CA ASP A 139 12.00 12.62 -12.85
C ASP A 139 10.68 12.95 -13.58
N GLU A 140 9.96 11.95 -14.10
CA GLU A 140 8.61 12.12 -14.66
C GLU A 140 7.54 12.23 -13.57
N HIS A 141 7.83 11.77 -12.36
CA HIS A 141 6.85 11.66 -11.28
C HIS A 141 7.16 12.52 -10.07
N TYR A 142 8.40 12.98 -9.93
CA TYR A 142 8.85 13.75 -8.76
C TYR A 142 9.72 14.93 -9.18
N SER A 143 9.54 16.05 -8.48
CA SER A 143 10.41 17.20 -8.60
C SER A 143 11.54 17.09 -7.56
N PHE A 144 12.79 17.02 -8.02
CA PHE A 144 13.97 16.92 -7.16
C PHE A 144 14.61 18.29 -6.99
N LEU A 145 14.83 18.67 -5.73
CA LEU A 145 15.62 19.86 -5.43
C LEU A 145 17.13 19.53 -5.57
N PRO A 146 17.90 20.40 -6.19
CA PRO A 146 19.33 20.22 -6.32
C PRO A 146 20.05 20.13 -4.97
N ASP A 147 21.19 19.46 -4.96
CA ASP A 147 22.07 19.27 -3.81
C ASP A 147 21.44 18.53 -2.62
N GLN A 148 20.43 17.70 -2.89
CA GLN A 148 19.76 16.88 -1.88
C GLN A 148 19.89 15.39 -2.17
N LYS A 149 19.86 14.61 -1.10
CA LYS A 149 19.82 13.15 -1.14
C LYS A 149 18.40 12.66 -1.06
N PHE A 150 18.07 11.68 -1.90
CA PHE A 150 16.77 11.05 -1.94
C PHE A 150 16.90 9.55 -1.75
N TYR A 151 15.87 8.97 -1.12
CA TYR A 151 15.76 7.55 -0.83
C TYR A 151 14.46 7.03 -1.40
N VAL A 152 14.53 5.87 -2.05
CA VAL A 152 13.40 5.30 -2.80
C VAL A 152 13.07 3.93 -2.27
N THR A 153 11.81 3.72 -1.92
CA THR A 153 11.20 2.44 -1.56
C THR A 153 10.11 2.12 -2.58
N GLY A 154 9.98 0.87 -2.96
CA GLY A 154 9.03 0.43 -3.96
C GLY A 154 8.03 -0.59 -3.42
N TYR A 155 6.81 -0.55 -3.97
CA TYR A 155 5.72 -1.48 -3.69
C TYR A 155 5.19 -2.03 -4.99
N PHE A 156 5.05 -3.34 -5.08
CA PHE A 156 4.52 -4.03 -6.23
C PHE A 156 3.22 -4.73 -5.88
N TYR A 157 2.20 -4.52 -6.69
CA TYR A 157 0.89 -5.15 -6.60
C TYR A 157 0.79 -6.20 -7.69
N PRO A 158 0.96 -7.49 -7.35
CA PRO A 158 1.06 -8.56 -8.35
C PRO A 158 -0.24 -8.80 -9.11
N ASN A 159 -1.37 -8.50 -8.51
CA ASN A 159 -2.70 -8.65 -9.11
C ASN A 159 -3.59 -7.46 -8.78
N TYR A 160 -3.17 -6.28 -9.24
CA TYR A 160 -3.81 -5.01 -8.90
C TYR A 160 -5.30 -4.94 -9.28
N THR A 161 -5.71 -5.62 -10.34
CA THR A 161 -7.10 -5.57 -10.85
C THR A 161 -8.05 -6.41 -10.03
N GLU A 162 -7.61 -7.54 -9.50
CA GLU A 162 -8.43 -8.48 -8.75
C GLU A 162 -8.24 -8.33 -7.23
N ASP A 163 -6.99 -8.20 -6.79
CA ASP A 163 -6.66 -8.04 -5.38
C ASP A 163 -5.67 -6.88 -5.16
N LYS A 164 -6.21 -5.77 -4.71
CA LYS A 164 -5.46 -4.55 -4.38
C LYS A 164 -4.92 -4.56 -2.96
N SER A 165 -5.26 -5.56 -2.16
CA SER A 165 -4.80 -5.70 -0.78
C SER A 165 -3.43 -6.37 -0.69
N ALA A 166 -3.11 -7.25 -1.67
CA ALA A 166 -1.83 -7.94 -1.73
C ALA A 166 -0.76 -7.06 -2.36
N PHE A 167 0.30 -6.79 -1.64
CA PHE A 167 1.48 -6.08 -2.15
C PHE A 167 2.78 -6.65 -1.61
N LEU A 168 3.84 -6.43 -2.37
CA LEU A 168 5.21 -6.76 -2.00
C LEU A 168 6.02 -5.46 -1.86
N ARG A 169 6.69 -5.28 -0.73
CA ARG A 169 7.62 -4.17 -0.54
C ARG A 169 9.01 -4.56 -1.04
N SER A 170 9.74 -3.61 -1.62
CA SER A 170 11.15 -3.81 -1.98
C SER A 170 11.99 -4.17 -0.75
N GLN A 171 12.88 -5.17 -0.90
CA GLN A 171 13.77 -5.61 0.18
C GLN A 171 14.86 -4.58 0.49
N ASN A 172 15.16 -3.73 -0.48
CA ASN A 172 16.15 -2.68 -0.36
C ASN A 172 15.53 -1.29 -0.61
N THR A 173 16.13 -0.30 0.00
CA THR A 173 15.93 1.11 -0.30
C THR A 173 17.15 1.58 -1.09
N VAL A 174 16.94 2.25 -2.21
CA VAL A 174 18.02 2.84 -2.99
C VAL A 174 18.10 4.33 -2.78
N GLY A 175 19.31 4.86 -2.68
CA GLY A 175 19.54 6.29 -2.49
C GLY A 175 20.34 6.89 -3.62
N PHE A 176 20.05 8.15 -3.97
CA PHE A 176 20.82 8.93 -4.93
C PHE A 176 20.94 10.39 -4.48
N LEU A 177 21.99 11.05 -4.97
CA LEU A 177 22.21 12.46 -4.81
C LEU A 177 21.77 13.17 -6.11
N PHE A 178 20.95 14.20 -6.00
CA PHE A 178 20.57 15.04 -7.12
C PHE A 178 21.33 16.36 -7.02
N GLN A 179 22.21 16.65 -8.00
CA GLN A 179 23.17 17.74 -7.93
C GLN A 179 22.80 18.86 -8.91
N ASN A 180 23.19 20.08 -8.55
CA ASN A 180 23.18 21.17 -9.50
C ASN A 180 24.36 20.99 -10.47
N SER A 181 24.22 21.36 -11.72
CA SER A 181 25.22 21.18 -12.78
C SER A 181 26.55 21.97 -12.59
N LYS A 182 26.71 22.63 -11.46
CA LYS A 182 27.91 23.41 -11.12
C LYS A 182 28.27 23.18 -9.65
N GLY A 183 29.33 22.38 -9.40
CA GLY A 183 30.03 22.38 -8.12
C GLY A 183 30.36 21.03 -7.53
N GLU A 184 31.62 20.78 -7.27
CA GLU A 184 32.11 19.66 -6.46
C GLU A 184 31.59 19.72 -5.05
N ARG A 185 31.08 18.60 -4.53
CA ARG A 185 30.67 18.52 -3.14
C ARG A 185 31.22 17.30 -2.42
N LYS A 186 31.65 17.54 -1.20
CA LYS A 186 32.18 16.56 -0.25
C LYS A 186 31.11 15.52 0.15
N GLU A 187 31.52 14.26 0.18
CA GLU A 187 30.74 13.13 0.69
C GLU A 187 30.34 13.36 2.15
N THR A 188 29.05 13.32 2.42
CA THR A 188 28.51 13.24 3.76
C THR A 188 28.00 11.83 4.02
N VAL A 189 28.41 11.31 5.16
CA VAL A 189 28.27 9.95 5.66
C VAL A 189 26.86 9.37 5.53
N SER A 190 26.78 8.15 5.02
CA SER A 190 25.58 7.30 4.97
C SER A 190 25.04 7.05 6.36
N ARG A 191 23.80 7.50 6.68
CA ARG A 191 23.01 6.89 7.72
C ARG A 191 22.63 5.49 7.28
N GLN A 192 23.02 4.49 8.06
CA GLN A 192 22.48 3.13 7.95
C GLN A 192 20.99 3.21 8.20
N ILE A 193 20.19 3.01 7.15
CA ILE A 193 18.76 2.75 7.28
C ILE A 193 18.68 1.37 7.92
N THR A 194 18.16 1.32 9.13
CA THR A 194 17.89 0.08 9.85
C THR A 194 17.02 -0.82 9.00
N GLU A 195 17.49 -2.02 8.72
CA GLU A 195 16.77 -3.12 8.04
C GLU A 195 15.63 -3.68 8.91
N ASN A 196 14.79 -2.84 9.46
CA ASN A 196 13.56 -3.27 10.08
C ASN A 196 12.51 -3.39 8.99
N GLY A 197 12.19 -4.62 8.58
CA GLY A 197 11.30 -4.96 7.47
C GLY A 197 9.84 -4.52 7.58
N GLY A 198 9.52 -3.48 8.37
CA GLY A 198 8.18 -2.94 8.54
C GLY A 198 7.97 -1.60 7.81
N LEU A 199 6.71 -1.20 7.68
CA LEU A 199 6.32 0.12 7.20
C LEU A 199 6.62 1.17 8.29
N SER A 200 6.97 2.39 7.87
CA SER A 200 6.98 3.53 8.80
C SER A 200 5.55 4.09 8.96
N PRO A 201 5.28 4.88 10.02
CA PRO A 201 3.98 5.54 10.15
C PRO A 201 3.64 6.45 8.98
N GLU A 202 4.65 7.15 8.42
CA GLU A 202 4.50 8.01 7.25
C GLU A 202 4.10 7.22 6.01
N GLU A 203 4.78 6.10 5.77
CA GLU A 203 4.45 5.20 4.66
C GLU A 203 3.04 4.65 4.80
N THR A 204 2.62 4.31 6.02
CA THR A 204 1.25 3.86 6.31
C THR A 204 0.23 4.93 5.94
N ILE A 205 0.45 6.17 6.37
CA ILE A 205 -0.44 7.30 6.02
C ILE A 205 -0.42 7.59 4.52
N PHE A 206 0.75 7.50 3.88
CA PHE A 206 0.85 7.69 2.43
C PHE A 206 0.03 6.64 1.67
N LEU A 207 0.14 5.38 2.05
CA LEU A 207 -0.63 4.30 1.43
C LEU A 207 -2.13 4.42 1.72
N PHE A 208 -2.49 4.78 2.95
CA PHE A 208 -3.86 4.99 3.40
C PHE A 208 -4.56 6.11 2.61
N LEU A 209 -3.98 7.30 2.57
CA LEU A 209 -4.56 8.44 1.84
C LEU A 209 -4.46 8.26 0.32
N GLY A 210 -3.40 7.64 -0.16
CA GLY A 210 -3.28 7.26 -1.56
C GLY A 210 -4.38 6.30 -2.02
N ALA A 211 -4.79 5.36 -1.17
CA ALA A 211 -5.91 4.47 -1.43
C ALA A 211 -7.24 5.24 -1.45
N GLU A 212 -7.46 6.21 -0.53
CA GLU A 212 -8.63 7.08 -0.55
C GLU A 212 -8.72 7.91 -1.84
N MET A 213 -7.62 8.55 -2.25
CA MET A 213 -7.57 9.32 -3.51
C MET A 213 -7.97 8.48 -4.72
N LYS A 214 -7.58 7.21 -4.73
CA LYS A 214 -7.89 6.25 -5.79
C LYS A 214 -9.25 5.56 -5.59
N LYS A 215 -9.95 5.86 -4.49
CA LYS A 215 -11.21 5.19 -4.07
C LYS A 215 -11.08 3.67 -3.94
N HIS A 216 -9.91 3.20 -3.53
CA HIS A 216 -9.64 1.81 -3.21
C HIS A 216 -9.98 1.54 -1.74
N TRP A 217 -11.27 1.47 -1.44
CA TRP A 217 -11.79 1.46 -0.09
C TRP A 217 -11.36 0.25 0.73
N GLU A 218 -11.37 -0.94 0.17
CA GLU A 218 -10.88 -2.15 0.85
C GLU A 218 -9.44 -1.99 1.32
N TYR A 219 -8.59 -1.43 0.44
CA TYR A 219 -7.20 -1.17 0.77
C TYR A 219 -7.04 -0.02 1.78
N HIS A 220 -7.86 1.02 1.68
CA HIS A 220 -7.92 2.11 2.65
C HIS A 220 -8.30 1.59 4.04
N PHE A 221 -9.32 0.74 4.12
CA PHE A 221 -9.83 0.20 5.38
C PHE A 221 -8.85 -0.75 6.09
N LYS A 222 -7.92 -1.35 5.37
CA LYS A 222 -6.90 -2.24 5.93
C LYS A 222 -6.03 -1.57 7.00
N TRP A 223 -5.84 -0.25 6.89
CA TRP A 223 -4.98 0.52 7.78
C TRP A 223 -5.69 1.02 9.03
N ILE A 224 -7.01 0.82 9.13
CA ILE A 224 -7.83 1.39 10.20
C ILE A 224 -8.09 0.34 11.28
N ASP A 225 -7.87 0.71 12.54
CA ASP A 225 -8.51 0.04 13.66
C ASP A 225 -9.87 0.69 13.88
N PHE A 226 -10.92 0.06 13.33
CA PHE A 226 -12.26 0.61 13.37
C PHE A 226 -12.82 0.76 14.79
N SER A 227 -12.39 -0.10 15.73
CA SER A 227 -12.85 -0.04 17.13
C SER A 227 -12.45 1.24 17.84
N GLU A 228 -11.30 1.80 17.48
CA GLU A 228 -10.76 3.03 18.03
C GLU A 228 -11.07 4.24 17.12
N TYR A 229 -10.93 4.07 15.80
CA TYR A 229 -11.06 5.16 14.84
C TYR A 229 -12.46 5.75 14.77
N ILE A 230 -13.50 4.92 14.91
CA ILE A 230 -14.91 5.34 14.90
C ILE A 230 -15.21 6.34 16.03
N LEU A 231 -14.48 6.27 17.13
CA LEU A 231 -14.66 7.18 18.27
C LEU A 231 -14.25 8.63 17.96
N ALA A 232 -13.49 8.86 16.90
CA ALA A 232 -13.16 10.20 16.41
C ALA A 232 -14.31 10.89 15.68
N TYR A 233 -15.42 10.19 15.44
CA TYR A 233 -16.57 10.69 14.71
C TYR A 233 -17.79 10.82 15.62
N ASP A 234 -18.16 12.05 15.99
CA ASP A 234 -19.28 12.34 16.90
C ASP A 234 -20.58 11.64 16.49
N ARG A 235 -20.82 11.50 15.19
CA ARG A 235 -22.01 10.84 14.64
C ARG A 235 -22.14 9.39 15.06
N TYR A 236 -21.01 8.70 15.28
CA TYR A 236 -20.98 7.25 15.53
C TYR A 236 -20.50 6.88 16.94
N SER A 237 -19.72 7.75 17.59
CA SER A 237 -19.03 7.45 18.84
C SER A 237 -19.97 7.02 19.97
N SER A 238 -21.10 7.72 20.18
CA SER A 238 -22.06 7.39 21.24
C SER A 238 -22.73 6.05 20.94
N ALA A 239 -23.30 5.88 19.73
CA ALA A 239 -23.95 4.65 19.34
C ALA A 239 -23.03 3.43 19.44
N TYR A 240 -21.78 3.57 19.00
CA TYR A 240 -20.79 2.49 19.08
C TYR A 240 -20.39 2.14 20.51
N THR A 241 -20.30 3.15 21.41
CA THR A 241 -19.91 2.93 22.81
C THR A 241 -21.00 2.23 23.59
N GLU A 242 -22.28 2.56 23.32
CA GLU A 242 -23.45 2.01 24.00
C GLU A 242 -23.88 0.63 23.44
N ALA A 243 -23.45 0.29 22.23
CA ALA A 243 -23.85 -0.92 21.52
C ALA A 243 -23.26 -2.20 22.12
N GLY A 244 -24.04 -3.29 22.08
CA GLY A 244 -23.60 -4.65 22.35
C GLY A 244 -22.66 -5.20 21.25
N LEU A 245 -21.95 -6.30 21.53
CA LEU A 245 -20.93 -6.85 20.61
C LEU A 245 -21.45 -7.10 19.18
N GLY A 246 -22.67 -7.67 19.03
CA GLY A 246 -23.24 -7.94 17.71
C GLY A 246 -23.69 -6.68 16.95
N GLU A 247 -24.11 -5.64 17.66
CA GLU A 247 -24.53 -4.38 17.08
C GLU A 247 -23.32 -3.53 16.60
N ARG A 248 -22.20 -3.68 17.28
CA ARG A 248 -20.95 -2.95 16.91
C ARG A 248 -20.47 -3.28 15.51
N GLU A 249 -20.60 -4.54 15.08
CA GLU A 249 -20.24 -4.94 13.73
C GLU A 249 -21.09 -4.22 12.68
N THR A 250 -22.40 -4.14 12.92
CA THR A 250 -23.33 -3.41 12.04
C THR A 250 -22.97 -1.91 11.98
N ILE A 251 -22.67 -1.30 13.13
CA ILE A 251 -22.27 0.11 13.19
C ILE A 251 -20.96 0.34 12.44
N ILE A 252 -19.99 -0.59 12.51
CA ILE A 252 -18.74 -0.50 11.75
C ILE A 252 -19.00 -0.58 10.24
N GLU A 253 -19.91 -1.46 9.78
CA GLU A 253 -20.22 -1.54 8.34
C GLU A 253 -20.92 -0.26 7.85
N ASP A 254 -21.86 0.28 8.60
CA ASP A 254 -22.49 1.58 8.29
C ASP A 254 -21.46 2.71 8.26
N PHE A 255 -20.48 2.67 9.17
CA PHE A 255 -19.41 3.65 9.21
C PHE A 255 -18.46 3.54 8.01
N LYS A 256 -18.16 2.32 7.56
CA LYS A 256 -17.39 2.10 6.33
C LYS A 256 -18.12 2.67 5.12
N GLU A 257 -19.43 2.39 4.99
CA GLU A 257 -20.25 2.96 3.92
C GLU A 257 -20.22 4.49 3.93
N TYR A 258 -20.43 5.10 5.10
CA TYR A 258 -20.34 6.54 5.30
C TYR A 258 -18.98 7.11 4.84
N LEU A 259 -17.85 6.44 5.14
CA LEU A 259 -16.55 6.90 4.69
C LEU A 259 -16.40 6.85 3.15
N THR A 260 -17.05 5.87 2.48
CA THR A 260 -17.00 5.77 1.02
C THR A 260 -17.74 6.92 0.32
N GLU A 261 -18.73 7.52 0.99
CA GLU A 261 -19.45 8.70 0.48
C GLU A 261 -18.61 9.97 0.46
N THR A 262 -17.40 9.92 1.03
CA THR A 262 -16.48 11.08 1.15
C THR A 262 -17.15 12.33 1.77
N PRO A 263 -17.72 12.22 2.98
CA PRO A 263 -18.54 13.26 3.59
C PRO A 263 -17.77 14.57 3.81
N SER A 264 -16.47 14.50 3.98
CA SER A 264 -15.56 15.66 4.11
C SER A 264 -15.10 16.24 2.76
N GLY A 265 -15.67 15.74 1.64
CA GLY A 265 -15.26 16.10 0.28
C GLY A 265 -14.15 15.19 -0.26
N VAL A 266 -13.95 15.26 -1.58
CA VAL A 266 -12.96 14.44 -2.30
C VAL A 266 -11.56 14.91 -1.97
N LEU A 267 -10.70 14.00 -1.53
CA LEU A 267 -9.28 14.24 -1.29
C LEU A 267 -8.57 14.53 -2.61
N LYS A 268 -7.95 15.70 -2.73
CA LYS A 268 -7.24 16.15 -3.93
C LYS A 268 -5.73 16.19 -3.75
N TYR A 269 -5.29 16.53 -2.56
CA TYR A 269 -3.87 16.65 -2.26
C TYR A 269 -3.63 16.36 -0.78
N PHE A 270 -2.50 15.74 -0.48
CA PHE A 270 -1.99 15.63 0.88
C PHE A 270 -0.47 15.69 0.92
N LYS A 271 0.06 16.10 2.05
CA LYS A 271 1.50 16.12 2.32
C LYS A 271 1.74 15.79 3.79
N VAL A 272 2.51 14.76 4.05
CA VAL A 272 2.99 14.47 5.41
C VAL A 272 3.95 15.57 5.83
N MET A 273 3.66 16.21 6.96
CA MET A 273 4.39 17.38 7.45
C MET A 273 5.38 17.01 8.54
N ASN A 274 4.94 16.18 9.48
CA ASN A 274 5.75 15.81 10.63
C ASN A 274 5.30 14.45 11.19
N VAL A 275 6.23 13.75 11.84
CA VAL A 275 5.95 12.54 12.62
C VAL A 275 6.59 12.70 13.98
N ASP A 276 5.79 12.41 15.00
CA ASP A 276 6.20 12.41 16.40
C ASP A 276 5.94 11.01 16.99
N TYR A 277 6.82 10.54 17.86
CA TYR A 277 6.75 9.24 18.49
C TYR A 277 6.56 9.40 20.00
N PRO A 278 5.29 9.50 20.49
CA PRO A 278 5.03 9.56 21.93
C PRO A 278 5.55 8.34 22.68
N SER A 279 5.58 7.18 22.03
CA SER A 279 6.17 5.95 22.54
C SER A 279 6.82 5.13 21.42
N LYS A 280 7.48 4.02 21.78
CA LYS A 280 8.07 3.10 20.79
C LYS A 280 7.03 2.47 19.85
N ARG A 281 5.77 2.43 20.27
CA ARG A 281 4.67 1.77 19.55
C ARG A 281 3.58 2.74 19.11
N ASP A 282 3.65 3.99 19.52
CA ASP A 282 2.68 5.01 19.12
C ASP A 282 3.36 6.10 18.30
N ALA A 283 2.71 6.50 17.23
CA ALA A 283 3.14 7.59 16.38
C ALA A 283 2.00 8.57 16.14
N ARG A 284 2.34 9.86 15.99
CA ARG A 284 1.44 10.91 15.53
C ARG A 284 1.96 11.45 14.21
N VAL A 285 1.13 11.39 13.18
CA VAL A 285 1.49 11.87 11.85
C VAL A 285 0.66 13.09 11.52
N GLN A 286 1.31 14.22 11.35
CA GLN A 286 0.69 15.48 10.95
C GLN A 286 0.69 15.59 9.43
N VAL A 287 -0.47 15.81 8.84
CA VAL A 287 -0.68 15.83 7.39
C VAL A 287 -1.42 17.09 6.98
N TYR A 288 -0.88 17.81 6.02
CA TYR A 288 -1.62 18.83 5.29
C TYR A 288 -2.52 18.16 4.26
N VAL A 289 -3.78 18.56 4.19
CA VAL A 289 -4.79 17.94 3.33
C VAL A 289 -5.60 19.00 2.62
N GLU A 290 -5.84 18.81 1.31
CA GLU A 290 -6.79 19.61 0.53
C GLU A 290 -7.92 18.71 0.03
N ARG A 291 -9.16 19.16 0.32
CA ARG A 291 -10.37 18.49 -0.14
C ARG A 291 -11.25 19.44 -0.94
N THR A 292 -12.04 18.87 -1.85
CA THR A 292 -13.01 19.63 -2.64
C THR A 292 -14.41 19.09 -2.42
N MET A 293 -15.35 19.98 -2.18
CA MET A 293 -16.78 19.67 -2.13
C MET A 293 -17.48 20.59 -3.16
N GLY A 294 -17.87 20.01 -4.30
CA GLY A 294 -18.35 20.78 -5.42
C GLY A 294 -17.28 21.77 -5.93
N ARG A 295 -17.56 23.07 -5.84
CA ARG A 295 -16.63 24.14 -6.25
C ARG A 295 -15.75 24.67 -5.11
N PHE A 296 -15.97 24.22 -3.89
CA PHE A 296 -15.25 24.72 -2.72
C PHE A 296 -14.05 23.85 -2.44
N LYS A 297 -12.89 24.49 -2.28
CA LYS A 297 -11.63 23.88 -1.86
C LYS A 297 -11.38 24.24 -0.40
N THR A 298 -11.22 23.26 0.46
CA THR A 298 -10.94 23.45 1.88
C THR A 298 -9.61 22.80 2.22
N ARG A 299 -8.87 23.47 3.09
CA ARG A 299 -7.55 23.04 3.57
C ARG A 299 -7.67 22.62 5.02
N TYR A 300 -7.04 21.48 5.32
CA TYR A 300 -7.07 20.90 6.65
C TYR A 300 -5.67 20.56 7.12
N GLU A 301 -5.53 20.51 8.41
CA GLU A 301 -4.43 19.82 9.09
C GLU A 301 -5.02 18.61 9.80
N TYR A 302 -4.61 17.43 9.39
CA TYR A 302 -4.99 16.16 9.98
C TYR A 302 -3.86 15.67 10.89
N ILE A 303 -4.20 15.21 12.08
CA ILE A 303 -3.26 14.57 12.99
C ILE A 303 -3.78 13.16 13.23
N TYR A 304 -3.13 12.19 12.59
CA TYR A 304 -3.42 10.79 12.78
C TYR A 304 -2.64 10.23 13.96
N THR A 305 -3.29 9.45 14.82
CA THR A 305 -2.62 8.64 15.84
C THR A 305 -2.58 7.21 15.36
N LEU A 306 -1.39 6.64 15.32
CA LEU A 306 -1.15 5.27 14.89
C LEU A 306 -0.54 4.48 16.04
N ARG A 307 -0.85 3.17 16.07
CA ARG A 307 -0.21 2.20 16.95
C ARG A 307 0.32 1.02 16.17
N GLN A 308 1.51 0.55 16.53
CA GLN A 308 2.10 -0.64 15.95
C GLN A 308 1.44 -1.90 16.50
N GLU A 309 0.99 -2.79 15.61
CA GLU A 309 0.34 -4.05 15.97
C GLU A 309 1.33 -5.00 16.67
N GLU A 310 0.86 -5.74 17.68
CA GLU A 310 1.63 -6.78 18.35
C GLU A 310 1.56 -8.10 17.59
N GLY A 311 2.67 -8.86 17.55
CA GLY A 311 2.69 -10.23 17.03
C GLY A 311 3.34 -10.39 15.66
N SER A 312 2.78 -11.26 14.81
CA SER A 312 3.40 -11.74 13.56
C SER A 312 3.62 -10.69 12.47
N ARG A 313 3.05 -9.51 12.59
CA ARG A 313 3.16 -8.40 11.63
C ARG A 313 4.03 -7.28 12.19
N VAL A 314 5.29 -7.57 12.49
CA VAL A 314 6.25 -6.55 12.93
C VAL A 314 6.32 -5.43 11.91
N GLY A 315 6.09 -4.18 12.37
CA GLY A 315 6.13 -2.98 11.52
C GLY A 315 4.81 -2.66 10.80
N PHE A 316 3.70 -3.28 11.17
CA PHE A 316 2.39 -2.88 10.70
C PHE A 316 1.77 -1.85 11.66
N TRP A 317 1.41 -0.68 11.12
CA TRP A 317 0.80 0.40 11.86
C TRP A 317 -0.69 0.50 11.56
N GLN A 318 -1.51 0.60 12.61
CA GLN A 318 -2.95 0.84 12.49
C GLN A 318 -3.29 2.25 12.93
N ILE A 319 -4.16 2.89 12.17
CA ILE A 319 -4.69 4.23 12.46
C ILE A 319 -5.81 4.08 13.49
N LYS A 320 -5.61 4.71 14.64
CA LYS A 320 -6.49 4.64 15.81
C LYS A 320 -7.38 5.86 15.97
N ASN A 321 -6.89 7.03 15.55
CA ASN A 321 -7.59 8.29 15.78
C ASN A 321 -7.23 9.32 14.72
N LEU A 322 -8.13 10.27 14.51
CA LEU A 322 -7.98 11.42 13.64
C LEU A 322 -8.45 12.68 14.35
N LEU A 323 -7.57 13.67 14.47
CA LEU A 323 -7.93 15.02 14.84
C LEU A 323 -7.85 15.93 13.61
N VAL A 324 -8.94 16.67 13.35
CA VAL A 324 -9.06 17.55 12.19
C VAL A 324 -9.06 19.02 12.62
N LYS A 325 -8.21 19.82 11.98
CA LYS A 325 -8.19 21.27 12.14
C LYS A 325 -8.37 21.92 10.78
N VAL A 326 -9.29 22.87 10.67
CA VAL A 326 -9.47 23.66 9.45
C VAL A 326 -8.37 24.72 9.40
N LYS A 327 -7.63 24.77 8.29
CA LYS A 327 -6.69 25.87 8.02
C LYS A 327 -7.44 27.01 7.30
N LYS A 328 -7.43 28.17 7.91
CA LYS A 328 -7.96 29.40 7.31
C LYS A 328 -7.02 29.94 6.22
#